data_85768ad517ad1a3abfdc652898782b61
#
_entry.id   85768ad517ad1a3abfdc652898782b61
#
_cell.length_a   1.000
_cell.length_b   1.000
_cell.length_c   1.000
_cell.angle_alpha   90.00
_cell.angle_beta   90.00
_cell.angle_gamma   90.00
#
_symmetry.space_group_name_H-M   'P 1'
#
loop_
_entity.id
_entity.type
_entity.pdbx_description
1 polymer ?
#
loop_
_entity_poly.entity_id
_entity_poly.type
_entity_poly.pdbx_seq_one_letter_code
_entity_poly.pdbx_strand_id
1 'polypeptide(L)'
;MIDGRNLNILQSGRQMLRAFGGVNETYGCSEAELSSSLNFSARGYPALQTRAKRRKVRTVKDVNGMYHLNGLVLCRGTTLEYTPDERESREGAVVLENALTDIEKTMTGMGTKVLIWPDKKAFDIETGELTDLAAAWELGGGQMTVTPCDGEGKTYTPDSVGTEEPESPADGQLFLKGEAEEPYGAASVLMKYSAKNKKWTEILLQDVRIHCPGLGSVMKEGDTVTVSGMPQEVCDALAAGLDGEVSIGTLDGDDVIATLTPQQESSRYYGSWTVTATSATWQSADGKVSENKAVNAPVKLERRVPDLDFVTEQGNRVWGCSRKENSIYACALGDPTNWYSYRGIASDSYAVSVGSDGAFTGAASCLGYVLFFKEHCIHKLYGTKPSDYQMSSVRCRGVAANAAKSLCVIAETLYYLSPDGVMAWSGSLPSKVSGALDTGKLTAVDRAVGGQLDARYYLYLHRKTEDGGRLLVYDTERGVWQEESTAGTGMVSTGQQLYLWDGSALWAADPEREAGGEDETELKFEAVTGDIGLAVPDTVSLLFSLREAGMDVPVDAITVEECADAIAKNFT
;
A
#
# COMPACT_ATOMS: atom_id res chain seq x y z
N MET A 1 -18.81 -4.53 73.65
CA MET A 1 -18.76 -5.98 73.43
C MET A 1 -19.37 -6.29 72.10
N ILE A 2 -18.57 -6.33 71.08
CA ILE A 2 -19.01 -6.70 69.73
C ILE A 2 -19.16 -8.22 69.75
N ASP A 3 -20.41 -8.67 69.60
CA ASP A 3 -20.71 -10.11 69.60
C ASP A 3 -20.07 -10.75 68.35
N GLY A 4 -18.99 -11.49 68.58
CA GLY A 4 -18.19 -12.15 67.52
C GLY A 4 -18.89 -13.27 66.74
N ARG A 5 -20.23 -13.30 66.70
CA ARG A 5 -21.00 -14.34 66.02
C ARG A 5 -21.49 -14.01 64.62
N ASN A 6 -21.17 -12.83 64.12
CA ASN A 6 -21.54 -12.43 62.75
C ASN A 6 -20.34 -12.09 61.84
N LEU A 7 -19.14 -12.52 62.23
CA LEU A 7 -18.17 -12.78 61.20
C LEU A 7 -18.67 -14.03 60.44
N ASN A 8 -19.46 -13.80 59.42
CA ASN A 8 -19.56 -14.76 58.32
C ASN A 8 -18.12 -14.95 57.87
N ILE A 9 -17.46 -15.97 58.45
CA ILE A 9 -16.28 -16.55 57.88
C ILE A 9 -16.66 -16.71 56.43
N LEU A 10 -16.02 -15.94 55.57
CA LEU A 10 -16.09 -16.10 54.13
C LEU A 10 -15.92 -17.59 53.88
N GLN A 11 -17.04 -18.31 53.80
CA GLN A 11 -17.01 -19.63 53.25
C GLN A 11 -16.33 -19.40 51.91
N SER A 12 -15.17 -20.01 51.74
CA SER A 12 -14.55 -20.11 50.43
C SER A 12 -15.55 -20.83 49.54
N GLY A 13 -16.54 -20.05 49.06
CA GLY A 13 -17.53 -20.54 48.12
C GLY A 13 -16.75 -20.97 46.89
N ARG A 14 -16.77 -22.26 46.58
CA ARG A 14 -16.31 -22.71 45.28
C ARG A 14 -17.13 -21.98 44.22
N GLN A 15 -16.54 -20.95 43.66
CA GLN A 15 -17.14 -20.27 42.53
C GLN A 15 -16.75 -21.06 41.29
N MET A 16 -17.73 -21.58 40.60
CA MET A 16 -17.51 -22.26 39.33
C MET A 16 -17.50 -21.21 38.25
N LEU A 17 -16.34 -20.86 37.72
CA LEU A 17 -16.21 -20.05 36.53
C LEU A 17 -16.73 -20.89 35.34
N ARG A 18 -17.78 -20.41 34.68
CA ARG A 18 -18.41 -21.11 33.56
C ARG A 18 -17.87 -20.67 32.21
N ALA A 19 -17.13 -19.59 32.17
CA ALA A 19 -16.55 -19.04 30.95
C ALA A 19 -15.24 -18.32 31.27
N PHE A 20 -14.27 -18.41 30.37
CA PHE A 20 -13.01 -17.68 30.44
C PHE A 20 -13.16 -16.29 29.80
N GLY A 21 -12.89 -15.22 30.55
CA GLY A 21 -13.07 -13.83 30.10
C GLY A 21 -11.86 -13.22 29.39
N GLY A 22 -10.74 -13.96 29.28
CA GLY A 22 -9.50 -13.46 28.66
C GLY A 22 -8.65 -12.61 29.59
N VAL A 23 -7.70 -11.88 28.99
CA VAL A 23 -6.81 -10.95 29.72
C VAL A 23 -7.52 -9.60 29.89
N ASN A 24 -7.53 -9.12 31.14
CA ASN A 24 -7.99 -7.78 31.49
C ASN A 24 -6.96 -7.10 32.40
N GLU A 25 -6.21 -6.16 31.86
CA GLU A 25 -5.16 -5.40 32.56
C GLU A 25 -5.70 -4.17 33.29
N THR A 26 -7.02 -3.96 33.28
CA THR A 26 -7.65 -2.82 33.95
C THR A 26 -7.98 -3.14 35.42
N TYR A 27 -8.22 -2.11 36.20
CA TYR A 27 -8.68 -2.26 37.61
C TYR A 27 -10.06 -2.95 37.72
N GLY A 28 -10.80 -3.07 36.62
CA GLY A 28 -12.09 -3.76 36.54
C GLY A 28 -11.99 -5.24 36.20
N CYS A 29 -10.83 -5.87 36.36
CA CYS A 29 -10.63 -7.30 36.12
C CYS A 29 -11.60 -8.12 36.99
N SER A 30 -12.45 -8.92 36.38
CA SER A 30 -13.43 -9.77 37.04
C SER A 30 -12.83 -11.12 37.41
N GLU A 31 -13.51 -11.89 38.28
CA GLU A 31 -13.09 -13.23 38.66
C GLU A 31 -12.99 -14.22 37.48
N ALA A 32 -13.70 -13.95 36.40
CA ALA A 32 -13.66 -14.75 35.16
C ALA A 32 -12.52 -14.36 34.22
N GLU A 33 -11.81 -13.29 34.52
CA GLU A 33 -10.72 -12.74 33.71
C GLU A 33 -9.36 -12.96 34.39
N LEU A 34 -8.30 -12.81 33.62
CA LEU A 34 -6.92 -12.91 34.11
C LEU A 34 -6.27 -11.53 33.98
N SER A 35 -5.64 -11.05 35.07
CA SER A 35 -4.83 -9.83 35.03
C SER A 35 -3.56 -9.99 34.18
N SER A 36 -3.06 -11.22 34.05
CA SER A 36 -1.98 -11.62 33.16
C SER A 36 -2.17 -13.08 32.75
N SER A 37 -1.87 -13.37 31.50
CA SER A 37 -1.96 -14.73 30.93
C SER A 37 -0.89 -14.92 29.89
N LEU A 38 -0.19 -16.05 29.92
CA LEU A 38 0.80 -16.41 28.90
C LEU A 38 0.53 -17.82 28.40
N ASN A 39 0.43 -17.97 27.05
CA ASN A 39 0.26 -19.24 26.34
C ASN A 39 -1.03 -20.02 26.66
N PHE A 40 -2.05 -19.35 27.17
CA PHE A 40 -3.39 -19.90 27.23
C PHE A 40 -4.21 -19.47 25.99
N SER A 41 -5.23 -20.28 25.66
CA SER A 41 -6.05 -20.08 24.47
C SER A 41 -7.53 -20.29 24.75
N ALA A 42 -8.38 -19.47 24.13
CA ALA A 42 -9.81 -19.63 24.13
C ALA A 42 -10.34 -20.68 23.10
N ARG A 43 -9.46 -21.45 22.45
CA ARG A 43 -9.89 -22.48 21.46
C ARG A 43 -10.86 -23.49 22.06
N GLY A 44 -10.69 -23.84 23.33
CA GLY A 44 -11.58 -24.75 24.06
C GLY A 44 -12.74 -24.06 24.79
N TYR A 45 -13.04 -22.80 24.45
CA TYR A 45 -14.11 -22.05 25.12
C TYR A 45 -15.39 -22.89 25.32
N PRO A 46 -16.01 -22.87 26.52
CA PRO A 46 -15.78 -21.96 27.62
C PRO A 46 -14.62 -22.35 28.58
N ALA A 47 -13.94 -23.44 28.35
CA ALA A 47 -12.80 -23.87 29.16
C ALA A 47 -11.51 -23.13 28.73
N LEU A 48 -10.68 -22.80 29.70
CA LEU A 48 -9.31 -22.34 29.49
C LEU A 48 -8.45 -23.52 29.04
N GLN A 49 -7.78 -23.41 27.92
CA GLN A 49 -6.82 -24.39 27.43
C GLN A 49 -5.45 -23.77 27.24
N THR A 50 -4.42 -24.59 27.27
CA THR A 50 -3.10 -24.18 26.79
C THR A 50 -3.10 -24.08 25.27
N ARG A 51 -2.35 -23.13 24.71
CA ARG A 51 -2.16 -23.12 23.26
C ARG A 51 -1.38 -24.34 22.78
N ALA A 52 -1.60 -24.73 21.54
CA ALA A 52 -0.77 -25.73 20.88
C ALA A 52 0.67 -25.19 20.71
N LYS A 53 1.65 -26.08 20.71
CA LYS A 53 3.02 -25.77 20.27
C LYS A 53 2.99 -25.35 18.81
N ARG A 54 3.85 -24.41 18.44
CA ARG A 54 4.04 -24.05 17.03
C ARG A 54 5.03 -24.98 16.36
N ARG A 55 4.95 -25.08 15.07
CA ARG A 55 5.86 -25.89 14.28
C ARG A 55 6.87 -25.03 13.56
N LYS A 56 8.15 -25.29 13.78
CA LYS A 56 9.24 -24.64 13.05
C LYS A 56 9.31 -25.18 11.63
N VAL A 57 8.99 -24.33 10.68
CA VAL A 57 9.00 -24.69 9.26
C VAL A 57 10.45 -24.73 8.73
N ARG A 58 11.20 -23.68 8.97
CA ARG A 58 12.62 -23.60 8.62
C ARG A 58 13.33 -22.46 9.35
N THR A 59 14.66 -22.55 9.39
CA THR A 59 15.52 -21.43 9.84
C THR A 59 15.67 -20.46 8.66
N VAL A 60 15.39 -19.18 8.89
CA VAL A 60 15.51 -18.12 7.89
C VAL A 60 15.84 -16.79 8.59
N LYS A 61 16.84 -16.08 8.06
CA LYS A 61 17.29 -14.78 8.57
C LYS A 61 17.04 -13.68 7.56
N ASP A 62 17.12 -12.43 8.03
CA ASP A 62 17.11 -11.22 7.22
C ASP A 62 15.86 -11.09 6.34
N VAL A 63 14.71 -11.52 6.86
CA VAL A 63 13.42 -11.40 6.18
C VAL A 63 12.97 -9.94 6.22
N ASN A 64 12.87 -9.32 5.06
CA ASN A 64 12.44 -7.93 4.88
C ASN A 64 11.08 -7.81 4.16
N GLY A 65 10.46 -8.93 3.77
CA GLY A 65 9.11 -8.99 3.22
C GLY A 65 8.52 -10.40 3.25
N MET A 66 7.22 -10.49 3.53
CA MET A 66 6.44 -11.74 3.49
C MET A 66 5.09 -11.45 2.86
N TYR A 67 4.68 -12.28 1.90
CA TYR A 67 3.38 -12.19 1.26
C TYR A 67 2.90 -13.58 0.84
N HIS A 68 1.59 -13.77 0.75
CA HIS A 68 1.01 -15.02 0.27
C HIS A 68 0.09 -14.75 -0.93
N LEU A 69 0.39 -15.43 -2.03
CA LEU A 69 -0.45 -15.48 -3.23
C LEU A 69 -0.24 -16.87 -3.86
N ASN A 70 -1.18 -17.81 -3.63
CA ASN A 70 -1.10 -19.20 -4.07
C ASN A 70 0.26 -19.87 -3.73
N GLY A 71 0.92 -19.38 -2.72
CA GLY A 71 2.23 -19.76 -2.25
C GLY A 71 2.87 -18.66 -1.41
N LEU A 72 3.90 -19.02 -0.68
CA LEU A 72 4.62 -18.12 0.20
C LEU A 72 5.74 -17.41 -0.56
N VAL A 73 5.65 -16.07 -0.64
CA VAL A 73 6.73 -15.19 -1.10
C VAL A 73 7.49 -14.68 0.11
N LEU A 74 8.80 -14.91 0.14
CA LEU A 74 9.72 -14.38 1.13
C LEU A 74 10.77 -13.51 0.44
N CYS A 75 10.91 -12.27 0.88
CA CYS A 75 12.03 -11.41 0.53
C CYS A 75 13.05 -11.47 1.68
N ARG A 76 14.30 -11.79 1.36
CA ARG A 76 15.34 -11.99 2.34
C ARG A 76 16.63 -11.32 1.85
N GLY A 77 17.06 -10.25 2.49
CA GLY A 77 18.11 -9.39 1.96
C GLY A 77 17.77 -8.95 0.52
N THR A 78 18.59 -9.33 -0.44
CA THR A 78 18.40 -9.05 -1.87
C THR A 78 17.72 -10.18 -2.65
N THR A 79 17.35 -11.27 -1.99
CA THR A 79 16.80 -12.47 -2.61
C THR A 79 15.28 -12.53 -2.48
N LEU A 80 14.60 -12.91 -3.57
CA LEU A 80 13.19 -13.29 -3.57
C LEU A 80 13.07 -14.80 -3.64
N GLU A 81 12.31 -15.38 -2.73
CA GLU A 81 11.99 -16.81 -2.71
C GLU A 81 10.47 -16.98 -2.82
N TYR A 82 10.03 -17.89 -3.69
CA TYR A 82 8.63 -18.29 -3.81
C TYR A 82 8.50 -19.79 -3.61
N THR A 83 7.63 -20.20 -2.72
CA THR A 83 7.27 -21.60 -2.47
C THR A 83 5.78 -21.75 -2.73
N PRO A 84 5.35 -22.44 -3.81
CA PRO A 84 3.96 -22.64 -4.13
C PRO A 84 3.26 -23.51 -3.07
N ASP A 85 1.95 -23.29 -2.89
CA ASP A 85 1.12 -24.15 -2.06
C ASP A 85 1.00 -25.55 -2.71
N GLU A 86 0.79 -26.61 -1.90
CA GLU A 86 0.74 -28.00 -2.37
C GLU A 86 -0.31 -28.28 -3.46
N ARG A 87 -1.29 -27.37 -3.62
CA ARG A 87 -2.41 -27.49 -4.58
C ARG A 87 -2.14 -26.80 -5.92
N GLU A 88 -1.05 -26.07 -6.02
CA GLU A 88 -0.74 -25.32 -7.22
C GLU A 88 -0.10 -26.17 -8.31
N SER A 89 -0.37 -25.82 -9.56
CA SER A 89 0.10 -26.56 -10.74
C SER A 89 1.59 -26.42 -11.01
N ARG A 90 2.26 -25.47 -10.34
CA ARG A 90 3.69 -25.24 -10.50
C ARG A 90 4.51 -26.17 -9.61
N GLU A 91 5.31 -27.01 -10.21
CA GLU A 91 6.32 -27.80 -9.50
C GLU A 91 7.60 -26.98 -9.27
N GLY A 92 7.98 -26.84 -7.99
CA GLY A 92 9.26 -26.31 -7.57
C GLY A 92 9.25 -24.86 -7.09
N ALA A 93 10.09 -24.60 -6.09
CA ALA A 93 10.35 -23.28 -5.57
C ALA A 93 11.15 -22.42 -6.57
N VAL A 94 10.92 -21.11 -6.55
CA VAL A 94 11.70 -20.13 -7.31
C VAL A 94 12.59 -19.37 -6.36
N VAL A 95 13.86 -19.20 -6.70
CA VAL A 95 14.83 -18.38 -5.96
C VAL A 95 15.50 -17.43 -6.94
N LEU A 96 15.35 -16.15 -6.72
CA LEU A 96 15.96 -15.09 -7.51
C LEU A 96 16.94 -14.33 -6.63
N GLU A 97 18.22 -14.54 -6.83
CA GLU A 97 19.31 -13.88 -6.08
C GLU A 97 19.60 -12.48 -6.67
N ASN A 98 19.99 -11.53 -5.81
CA ASN A 98 20.29 -10.15 -6.21
C ASN A 98 19.19 -9.46 -7.02
N ALA A 99 17.96 -9.83 -6.75
CA ALA A 99 16.78 -9.40 -7.49
C ALA A 99 16.12 -8.14 -6.90
N LEU A 100 16.33 -7.87 -5.61
CA LEU A 100 15.71 -6.80 -4.85
C LEU A 100 16.73 -5.98 -4.07
N THR A 101 16.33 -4.84 -3.54
CA THR A 101 17.13 -4.07 -2.56
C THR A 101 16.97 -4.66 -1.16
N ASP A 102 17.98 -4.50 -0.30
CA ASP A 102 17.92 -4.98 1.10
C ASP A 102 17.27 -3.94 2.01
N ILE A 103 15.98 -3.70 1.78
CA ILE A 103 15.13 -2.82 2.61
C ILE A 103 13.76 -3.47 2.79
N GLU A 104 13.00 -3.01 3.79
CA GLU A 104 11.66 -3.53 4.08
C GLU A 104 10.71 -3.39 2.88
N LYS A 105 9.97 -4.46 2.58
CA LYS A 105 9.04 -4.53 1.45
C LYS A 105 7.60 -4.28 1.89
N THR A 106 6.89 -3.58 1.02
CA THR A 106 5.43 -3.52 0.99
C THR A 106 4.95 -4.20 -0.28
N MET A 107 4.04 -5.15 -0.13
CA MET A 107 3.61 -6.02 -1.23
C MET A 107 2.10 -6.09 -1.32
N THR A 108 1.60 -6.29 -2.53
CA THR A 108 0.19 -6.60 -2.81
C THR A 108 0.08 -7.51 -4.02
N GLY A 109 -0.94 -8.38 -4.03
CA GLY A 109 -1.22 -9.23 -5.18
C GLY A 109 -2.15 -8.53 -6.17
N MET A 110 -1.98 -8.84 -7.46
CA MET A 110 -2.93 -8.48 -8.52
C MET A 110 -2.90 -9.55 -9.60
N GLY A 111 -3.98 -10.31 -9.74
CA GLY A 111 -4.01 -11.49 -10.61
C GLY A 111 -2.96 -12.52 -10.17
N THR A 112 -2.05 -12.91 -11.08
CA THR A 112 -0.94 -13.83 -10.83
C THR A 112 0.32 -13.14 -10.32
N LYS A 113 0.29 -11.81 -10.15
CA LYS A 113 1.49 -11.02 -9.84
C LYS A 113 1.53 -10.55 -8.41
N VAL A 114 2.68 -10.69 -7.78
CA VAL A 114 3.02 -10.02 -6.52
C VAL A 114 3.84 -8.77 -6.84
N LEU A 115 3.30 -7.62 -6.49
CA LEU A 115 3.89 -6.32 -6.75
C LEU A 115 4.64 -5.85 -5.52
N ILE A 116 5.88 -5.35 -5.70
CA ILE A 116 6.85 -5.15 -4.63
C ILE A 116 7.37 -3.71 -4.66
N TRP A 117 7.11 -2.97 -3.57
CA TRP A 117 7.70 -1.66 -3.31
C TRP A 117 8.74 -1.76 -2.19
N PRO A 118 9.75 -0.90 -2.18
CA PRO A 118 10.02 0.21 -3.10
C PRO A 118 10.74 -0.17 -4.40
N ASP A 119 11.03 -1.46 -4.64
CA ASP A 119 11.76 -1.91 -5.83
C ASP A 119 10.99 -1.70 -7.14
N LYS A 120 9.67 -1.46 -7.07
CA LYS A 120 8.78 -1.27 -8.23
C LYS A 120 8.87 -2.45 -9.21
N LYS A 121 8.78 -3.66 -8.67
CA LYS A 121 8.87 -4.90 -9.43
C LYS A 121 7.58 -5.72 -9.32
N ALA A 122 7.34 -6.54 -10.33
CA ALA A 122 6.25 -7.51 -10.39
C ALA A 122 6.84 -8.92 -10.52
N PHE A 123 6.57 -9.77 -9.55
CA PHE A 123 6.87 -11.19 -9.60
C PHE A 123 5.64 -11.96 -10.03
N ASP A 124 5.71 -12.66 -11.15
CA ASP A 124 4.62 -13.50 -11.65
C ASP A 124 4.79 -14.92 -11.12
N ILE A 125 3.82 -15.38 -10.31
CA ILE A 125 3.89 -16.70 -9.67
C ILE A 125 3.74 -17.86 -10.65
N GLU A 126 3.11 -17.65 -11.81
CA GLU A 126 2.93 -18.70 -12.82
C GLU A 126 4.20 -18.88 -13.65
N THR A 127 4.83 -17.80 -14.11
CA THR A 127 6.04 -17.87 -14.93
C THR A 127 7.31 -17.94 -14.09
N GLY A 128 7.29 -17.38 -12.87
CA GLY A 128 8.46 -17.21 -12.00
C GLY A 128 9.37 -16.07 -12.43
N GLU A 129 8.90 -15.22 -13.32
CA GLU A 129 9.66 -14.07 -13.81
C GLU A 129 9.46 -12.85 -12.90
N LEU A 130 10.52 -12.07 -12.75
CA LEU A 130 10.51 -10.79 -12.07
C LEU A 130 10.74 -9.68 -13.10
N THR A 131 9.77 -8.79 -13.23
CA THR A 131 9.81 -7.68 -14.20
C THR A 131 9.75 -6.34 -13.51
N ASP A 132 10.30 -5.30 -14.16
CA ASP A 132 10.19 -3.93 -13.68
C ASP A 132 8.81 -3.34 -14.03
N LEU A 133 8.19 -2.66 -13.06
CA LEU A 133 6.96 -1.91 -13.29
C LEU A 133 7.25 -0.62 -14.06
N ALA A 134 8.34 0.05 -13.74
CA ALA A 134 8.82 1.23 -14.46
C ALA A 134 9.63 0.79 -15.69
N ALA A 135 9.70 1.66 -16.67
CA ALA A 135 10.57 1.47 -17.83
C ALA A 135 11.16 2.82 -18.24
N ALA A 136 12.39 2.81 -18.71
CA ALA A 136 13.05 4.00 -19.22
C ALA A 136 13.82 3.66 -20.49
N TRP A 137 13.66 4.51 -21.48
CA TRP A 137 14.44 4.52 -22.69
C TRP A 137 15.14 5.88 -22.84
N GLU A 138 16.37 5.89 -23.25
CA GLU A 138 17.14 7.12 -23.45
C GLU A 138 17.77 7.09 -24.86
N LEU A 139 17.69 8.22 -25.55
CA LEU A 139 18.33 8.40 -26.84
C LEU A 139 19.86 8.44 -26.67
N GLY A 140 20.50 7.34 -27.03
CA GLY A 140 21.95 7.20 -27.01
C GLY A 140 22.63 7.76 -28.26
N GLY A 141 23.57 7.00 -28.86
CA GLY A 141 24.26 7.38 -30.09
C GLY A 141 23.46 7.23 -31.40
N GLY A 142 22.19 6.86 -31.34
CA GLY A 142 21.29 6.73 -32.48
C GLY A 142 20.58 8.02 -32.84
N GLN A 143 19.58 7.90 -33.70
CA GLN A 143 18.65 9.00 -34.04
C GLN A 143 17.21 8.56 -33.83
N MET A 144 16.39 9.48 -33.38
CA MET A 144 14.95 9.36 -33.27
C MET A 144 14.30 10.23 -34.37
N THR A 145 13.24 9.74 -34.98
CA THR A 145 12.41 10.59 -35.86
C THR A 145 11.03 10.77 -35.24
N VAL A 146 10.50 11.98 -35.36
CA VAL A 146 9.17 12.34 -34.90
C VAL A 146 8.43 12.97 -36.07
N THR A 147 7.32 12.35 -36.51
CA THR A 147 6.56 12.78 -37.67
C THR A 147 5.08 12.82 -37.33
N PRO A 148 4.37 13.93 -37.56
CA PRO A 148 2.93 13.99 -37.46
C PRO A 148 2.23 12.95 -38.31
N CYS A 149 1.24 12.27 -37.76
CA CYS A 149 0.49 11.23 -38.44
C CYS A 149 -0.98 11.22 -38.02
N ASP A 150 -1.78 10.41 -38.71
CA ASP A 150 -3.12 10.06 -38.26
C ASP A 150 -3.09 8.91 -37.24
N GLY A 151 -4.24 8.56 -36.65
CA GLY A 151 -4.36 7.49 -35.68
C GLY A 151 -3.99 6.09 -36.18
N GLU A 152 -3.79 5.91 -37.47
CA GLU A 152 -3.29 4.67 -38.11
C GLU A 152 -1.78 4.73 -38.38
N GLY A 153 -1.11 5.83 -38.01
CA GLY A 153 0.32 6.05 -38.19
C GLY A 153 0.72 6.49 -39.61
N LYS A 154 -0.26 6.85 -40.45
CA LYS A 154 0.03 7.37 -41.77
C LYS A 154 0.44 8.83 -41.69
N THR A 155 1.63 9.14 -42.21
CA THR A 155 2.17 10.49 -42.19
C THR A 155 1.40 11.40 -43.15
N TYR A 156 1.25 12.66 -42.77
CA TYR A 156 0.60 13.67 -43.59
C TYR A 156 1.55 14.16 -44.70
N THR A 157 1.13 14.00 -45.95
CA THR A 157 1.82 14.54 -47.10
C THR A 157 0.84 15.42 -47.86
N PRO A 158 1.03 16.75 -47.93
CA PRO A 158 0.14 17.64 -48.67
C PRO A 158 0.16 17.31 -50.16
N ASP A 159 -1.02 17.18 -50.78
CA ASP A 159 -1.16 17.00 -52.23
C ASP A 159 -0.86 18.32 -52.98
N SER A 160 -1.09 19.44 -52.30
CA SER A 160 -0.80 20.76 -52.84
C SER A 160 -0.50 21.77 -51.73
N VAL A 161 0.27 22.80 -52.06
CA VAL A 161 0.70 23.87 -51.15
C VAL A 161 0.44 25.21 -51.83
N GLY A 162 -0.13 26.17 -51.11
CA GLY A 162 -0.40 27.51 -51.66
C GLY A 162 -1.15 28.42 -50.69
N THR A 163 -1.40 29.65 -51.15
CA THR A 163 -2.15 30.65 -50.38
C THR A 163 -3.67 30.54 -50.58
N GLU A 164 -4.09 30.01 -51.72
CA GLU A 164 -5.50 29.86 -52.08
C GLU A 164 -5.87 28.39 -52.24
N GLU A 165 -7.09 28.06 -51.83
CA GLU A 165 -7.61 26.71 -51.92
C GLU A 165 -7.78 26.25 -53.38
N PRO A 166 -7.45 24.98 -53.72
CA PRO A 166 -7.67 24.41 -55.04
C PRO A 166 -9.13 24.51 -55.48
N GLU A 167 -9.39 24.95 -56.73
CA GLU A 167 -10.74 25.16 -57.28
C GLU A 167 -11.54 23.86 -57.44
N SER A 168 -10.88 22.73 -57.67
CA SER A 168 -11.52 21.43 -57.91
C SER A 168 -10.88 20.32 -57.08
N PRO A 169 -11.04 20.35 -55.76
CA PRO A 169 -10.41 19.38 -54.89
C PRO A 169 -11.08 18.00 -54.96
N ALA A 170 -10.27 16.95 -54.85
CA ALA A 170 -10.75 15.58 -54.68
C ALA A 170 -11.14 15.31 -53.20
N ASP A 171 -12.04 14.35 -52.98
CA ASP A 171 -12.41 13.96 -51.61
C ASP A 171 -11.19 13.40 -50.85
N GLY A 172 -10.99 13.90 -49.65
CA GLY A 172 -9.83 13.52 -48.81
C GLY A 172 -8.52 14.22 -49.18
N GLN A 173 -8.50 15.08 -50.20
CA GLN A 173 -7.30 15.82 -50.63
C GLN A 173 -6.75 16.65 -49.46
N LEU A 174 -5.42 16.62 -49.30
CA LEU A 174 -4.69 17.41 -48.30
C LEU A 174 -4.10 18.66 -48.96
N PHE A 175 -4.40 19.81 -48.39
CA PHE A 175 -3.89 21.11 -48.85
C PHE A 175 -3.20 21.83 -47.70
N LEU A 176 -1.94 22.21 -47.89
CA LEU A 176 -1.23 23.06 -46.98
C LEU A 176 -1.44 24.51 -47.36
N LYS A 177 -2.22 25.23 -46.59
CA LYS A 177 -2.45 26.65 -46.74
C LYS A 177 -1.36 27.42 -45.97
N GLY A 178 -0.52 28.14 -46.69
CA GLY A 178 0.60 28.88 -46.11
C GLY A 178 0.88 30.16 -46.91
N GLU A 179 1.74 31.03 -46.37
CA GLU A 179 2.17 32.24 -47.04
C GLU A 179 3.06 31.92 -48.24
N ALA A 180 3.01 32.76 -49.30
CA ALA A 180 3.76 32.52 -50.53
C ALA A 180 5.28 32.47 -50.33
N GLU A 181 5.79 33.26 -49.39
CA GLU A 181 7.23 33.37 -49.07
C GLU A 181 7.69 32.31 -48.06
N GLU A 182 6.77 31.83 -47.19
CA GLU A 182 7.01 30.79 -46.21
C GLU A 182 5.88 29.74 -46.22
N PRO A 183 5.77 28.93 -47.27
CA PRO A 183 4.66 27.99 -47.43
C PRO A 183 4.68 26.88 -46.35
N TYR A 184 5.80 26.73 -45.63
CA TYR A 184 5.98 25.84 -44.53
C TYR A 184 6.24 26.60 -43.22
N GLY A 185 5.80 27.84 -43.13
CA GLY A 185 6.00 28.69 -41.95
C GLY A 185 5.06 28.38 -40.79
N ALA A 186 5.24 29.08 -39.69
CA ALA A 186 4.47 28.89 -38.48
C ALA A 186 2.94 29.17 -38.65
N ALA A 187 2.58 29.99 -39.62
CA ALA A 187 1.18 30.31 -39.94
C ALA A 187 0.50 29.33 -40.91
N SER A 188 1.21 28.31 -41.37
CA SER A 188 0.66 27.36 -42.35
C SER A 188 -0.25 26.35 -41.66
N VAL A 189 -1.37 26.03 -42.30
CA VAL A 189 -2.42 25.16 -41.77
C VAL A 189 -2.67 24.00 -42.74
N LEU A 190 -2.65 22.77 -42.21
CA LEU A 190 -3.00 21.58 -43.01
C LEU A 190 -4.51 21.40 -43.04
N MET A 191 -5.08 21.31 -44.24
CA MET A 191 -6.51 21.20 -44.45
C MET A 191 -6.85 19.92 -45.22
N LYS A 192 -7.99 19.32 -44.92
CA LYS A 192 -8.56 18.17 -45.63
C LYS A 192 -9.89 18.53 -46.24
N TYR A 193 -10.06 18.22 -47.52
CA TYR A 193 -11.33 18.45 -48.22
C TYR A 193 -12.32 17.31 -47.99
N SER A 194 -13.57 17.69 -47.78
CA SER A 194 -14.70 16.75 -47.73
C SER A 194 -15.64 17.03 -48.90
N ALA A 195 -15.69 16.15 -49.88
CA ALA A 195 -16.62 16.26 -51.01
C ALA A 195 -18.10 16.18 -50.58
N LYS A 196 -18.38 15.43 -49.51
CA LYS A 196 -19.72 15.34 -48.91
C LYS A 196 -20.19 16.70 -48.38
N ASN A 197 -19.32 17.41 -47.69
CA ASN A 197 -19.62 18.69 -47.05
C ASN A 197 -19.25 19.88 -47.95
N LYS A 198 -18.57 19.63 -49.06
CA LYS A 198 -18.01 20.65 -49.99
C LYS A 198 -17.20 21.72 -49.24
N LYS A 199 -16.37 21.28 -48.29
CA LYS A 199 -15.67 22.19 -47.39
C LYS A 199 -14.27 21.64 -47.05
N TRP A 200 -13.32 22.55 -46.98
CA TRP A 200 -12.03 22.32 -46.36
C TRP A 200 -12.16 22.40 -44.83
N THR A 201 -11.51 21.49 -44.12
CA THR A 201 -11.49 21.45 -42.66
C THR A 201 -10.06 21.30 -42.19
N GLU A 202 -9.66 22.09 -41.23
CA GLU A 202 -8.36 22.00 -40.62
C GLU A 202 -8.20 20.65 -39.91
N ILE A 203 -7.01 20.08 -40.03
CA ILE A 203 -6.62 18.88 -39.30
C ILE A 203 -5.96 19.34 -37.99
N LEU A 204 -6.52 18.91 -36.87
CA LEU A 204 -5.90 19.08 -35.56
C LEU A 204 -4.84 17.99 -35.33
N LEU A 205 -3.66 18.35 -34.89
CA LEU A 205 -2.62 17.41 -34.55
C LEU A 205 -3.01 16.65 -33.30
N GLN A 206 -3.11 15.35 -33.40
CA GLN A 206 -3.45 14.46 -32.31
C GLN A 206 -2.39 13.40 -32.11
N ASP A 207 -1.83 12.86 -33.19
CA ASP A 207 -0.92 11.73 -33.13
C ASP A 207 0.41 12.04 -33.82
N VAL A 208 1.47 11.46 -33.26
CA VAL A 208 2.81 11.51 -33.86
C VAL A 208 3.37 10.10 -33.92
N ARG A 209 4.03 9.80 -35.03
CA ARG A 209 4.84 8.60 -35.18
C ARG A 209 6.24 8.90 -34.72
N ILE A 210 6.70 8.14 -33.72
CA ILE A 210 8.05 8.22 -33.16
C ILE A 210 8.77 6.93 -33.55
N HIS A 211 9.87 7.06 -34.27
CA HIS A 211 10.74 5.93 -34.59
C HIS A 211 12.03 6.06 -33.81
N CYS A 212 12.33 5.04 -33.00
CA CYS A 212 13.59 4.98 -32.24
C CYS A 212 14.08 3.53 -32.11
N PRO A 213 15.37 3.27 -32.37
CA PRO A 213 15.94 1.94 -32.19
C PRO A 213 15.82 1.43 -30.75
N GLY A 214 15.24 0.23 -30.59
CA GLY A 214 15.08 -0.44 -29.33
C GLY A 214 13.91 0.01 -28.47
N LEU A 215 13.12 0.98 -28.90
CA LEU A 215 11.96 1.49 -28.11
C LEU A 215 10.92 0.40 -27.90
N GLY A 216 10.61 -0.38 -28.91
CA GLY A 216 9.63 -1.47 -28.83
C GLY A 216 9.99 -2.62 -27.91
N SER A 217 11.27 -2.73 -27.50
CA SER A 217 11.68 -3.70 -26.48
C SER A 217 11.45 -3.24 -25.05
N VAL A 218 11.17 -1.93 -24.84
CA VAL A 218 11.06 -1.28 -23.53
C VAL A 218 9.64 -0.83 -23.23
N MET A 219 8.94 -0.30 -24.25
CA MET A 219 7.58 0.22 -24.16
C MET A 219 6.57 -0.74 -24.78
N LYS A 220 5.33 -0.66 -24.35
CA LYS A 220 4.21 -1.45 -24.87
C LYS A 220 3.03 -0.57 -25.27
N GLU A 221 2.18 -1.10 -26.12
CA GLU A 221 0.91 -0.48 -26.46
C GLU A 221 0.07 -0.19 -25.21
N GLY A 222 -0.51 1.00 -25.16
CA GLY A 222 -1.31 1.48 -24.02
C GLY A 222 -0.52 2.13 -22.90
N ASP A 223 0.82 2.10 -22.93
CA ASP A 223 1.65 2.80 -21.94
C ASP A 223 1.41 4.32 -22.00
N THR A 224 1.42 4.97 -20.86
CA THR A 224 1.57 6.41 -20.74
C THR A 224 2.99 6.72 -20.29
N VAL A 225 3.71 7.42 -21.11
CA VAL A 225 5.12 7.76 -20.90
C VAL A 225 5.30 9.26 -20.72
N THR A 226 6.25 9.64 -19.90
CA THR A 226 6.73 11.01 -19.81
C THR A 226 7.90 11.17 -20.76
N VAL A 227 7.80 12.12 -21.68
CA VAL A 227 8.90 12.53 -22.56
C VAL A 227 9.60 13.72 -21.91
N SER A 228 10.92 13.70 -21.86
CA SER A 228 11.75 14.79 -21.34
C SER A 228 13.02 14.96 -22.16
N GLY A 229 13.63 16.15 -22.06
CA GLY A 229 14.83 16.49 -22.83
C GLY A 229 14.59 16.79 -24.30
N MET A 230 13.35 16.79 -24.75
CA MET A 230 13.00 17.22 -26.12
C MET A 230 13.28 18.71 -26.28
N PRO A 231 13.93 19.15 -27.37
CA PRO A 231 14.12 20.57 -27.62
C PRO A 231 12.80 21.33 -27.66
N GLN A 232 12.76 22.53 -27.06
CA GLN A 232 11.55 23.35 -26.98
C GLN A 232 10.94 23.62 -28.34
N GLU A 233 11.78 23.83 -29.36
CA GLU A 233 11.34 24.08 -30.74
C GLU A 233 10.63 22.88 -31.37
N VAL A 234 11.01 21.65 -30.95
CA VAL A 234 10.28 20.44 -31.38
C VAL A 234 8.93 20.37 -30.66
N CYS A 235 8.90 20.68 -29.36
CA CYS A 235 7.67 20.75 -28.59
C CYS A 235 6.72 21.82 -29.13
N ASP A 236 7.23 23.00 -29.43
CA ASP A 236 6.45 24.12 -29.96
C ASP A 236 5.89 23.78 -31.37
N ALA A 237 6.72 23.14 -32.20
CA ALA A 237 6.32 22.73 -33.54
C ALA A 237 5.25 21.62 -33.54
N LEU A 238 5.25 20.78 -32.52
CA LEU A 238 4.29 19.71 -32.31
C LEU A 238 3.29 20.08 -31.21
N ALA A 239 3.23 21.38 -30.93
CA ALA A 239 2.29 22.02 -30.06
C ALA A 239 2.34 21.53 -28.58
N ALA A 240 3.48 21.70 -27.94
CA ALA A 240 3.69 21.46 -26.52
C ALA A 240 3.35 20.04 -25.98
N GLY A 241 2.92 19.13 -26.83
CA GLY A 241 2.46 17.79 -26.41
C GLY A 241 3.57 16.77 -26.21
N LEU A 242 4.81 17.06 -26.65
CA LEU A 242 5.92 16.12 -26.54
C LEU A 242 6.85 16.35 -25.34
N ASP A 243 6.60 17.35 -24.51
CA ASP A 243 7.31 17.52 -23.25
C ASP A 243 6.31 17.35 -22.11
N GLY A 244 6.06 16.09 -21.75
CA GLY A 244 5.03 15.74 -20.78
C GLY A 244 4.53 14.31 -20.91
N GLU A 245 3.27 14.08 -20.62
CA GLU A 245 2.65 12.76 -20.67
C GLU A 245 2.08 12.46 -22.06
N VAL A 246 2.53 11.37 -22.65
CA VAL A 246 2.13 10.90 -23.97
C VAL A 246 1.64 9.46 -23.87
N SER A 247 0.48 9.16 -24.49
CA SER A 247 -0.05 7.80 -24.56
C SER A 247 0.43 7.10 -25.83
N ILE A 248 0.98 5.90 -25.67
CA ILE A 248 1.39 5.03 -26.77
C ILE A 248 0.15 4.31 -27.30
N GLY A 249 -0.32 4.67 -28.49
CA GLY A 249 -1.50 4.07 -29.11
C GLY A 249 -1.21 2.72 -29.74
N THR A 250 -0.25 2.66 -30.67
CA THR A 250 0.15 1.44 -31.38
C THR A 250 1.66 1.31 -31.35
N LEU A 251 2.15 0.07 -31.22
CA LEU A 251 3.58 -0.24 -31.25
C LEU A 251 3.85 -1.28 -32.34
N ASP A 252 4.68 -0.93 -33.32
CA ASP A 252 5.15 -1.81 -34.40
C ASP A 252 6.70 -1.80 -34.45
N GLY A 253 7.31 -2.74 -33.79
CA GLY A 253 8.76 -2.79 -33.62
C GLY A 253 9.29 -1.55 -32.89
N ASP A 254 10.12 -0.77 -33.58
CA ASP A 254 10.69 0.48 -33.05
C ASP A 254 9.84 1.72 -33.37
N ASP A 255 8.71 1.54 -34.03
CA ASP A 255 7.77 2.61 -34.36
C ASP A 255 6.62 2.65 -33.37
N VAL A 256 6.40 3.83 -32.82
CA VAL A 256 5.34 4.11 -31.86
C VAL A 256 4.43 5.21 -32.40
N ILE A 257 3.13 4.99 -32.33
CA ILE A 257 2.15 6.05 -32.53
C ILE A 257 1.77 6.57 -31.14
N ALA A 258 2.17 7.80 -30.86
CA ALA A 258 1.92 8.46 -29.59
C ALA A 258 0.82 9.50 -29.76
N THR A 259 -0.21 9.42 -28.90
CA THR A 259 -1.30 10.40 -28.88
C THR A 259 -0.94 11.57 -27.97
N LEU A 260 -0.97 12.77 -28.51
CA LEU A 260 -0.69 14.01 -27.79
C LEU A 260 -1.90 14.46 -26.97
N THR A 261 -1.64 14.98 -25.80
CA THR A 261 -2.68 15.54 -24.92
C THR A 261 -2.21 16.90 -24.38
N PRO A 262 -2.93 17.99 -24.60
CA PRO A 262 -4.16 18.09 -25.41
C PRO A 262 -3.91 18.09 -26.92
N GLN A 263 -4.96 17.82 -27.69
CA GLN A 263 -4.94 18.06 -29.15
C GLN A 263 -4.65 19.51 -29.46
N GLN A 264 -3.87 19.75 -30.49
CA GLN A 264 -3.44 21.11 -30.78
C GLN A 264 -3.62 21.50 -32.25
N GLU A 265 -3.96 22.74 -32.45
CA GLU A 265 -3.82 23.44 -33.71
C GLU A 265 -2.33 23.67 -33.93
N SER A 266 -1.71 22.97 -34.87
CA SER A 266 -0.29 23.12 -35.11
C SER A 266 0.00 23.44 -36.55
N SER A 267 1.01 24.22 -36.74
CA SER A 267 1.47 24.71 -37.99
C SER A 267 2.57 23.88 -38.67
N ARG A 268 3.01 22.75 -38.08
CA ARG A 268 4.15 22.00 -38.64
C ARG A 268 3.91 20.49 -38.82
N TYR A 269 2.72 20.12 -39.30
CA TYR A 269 2.37 18.72 -39.63
C TYR A 269 3.11 18.11 -40.81
N TYR A 270 3.67 18.95 -41.65
CA TYR A 270 4.13 18.64 -43.01
C TYR A 270 5.63 18.42 -43.08
N GLY A 271 6.19 18.01 -41.98
CA GLY A 271 7.61 17.70 -41.90
C GLY A 271 7.87 16.66 -40.82
N SER A 272 9.12 16.35 -40.68
CA SER A 272 9.59 15.45 -39.63
C SER A 272 10.78 16.05 -38.87
N TRP A 273 10.86 15.71 -37.58
CA TRP A 273 12.04 16.00 -36.80
C TRP A 273 12.94 14.76 -36.71
N THR A 274 14.22 14.95 -36.96
CA THR A 274 15.26 13.98 -36.67
C THR A 274 16.05 14.48 -35.47
N VAL A 275 15.98 13.78 -34.36
CA VAL A 275 16.62 14.15 -33.11
C VAL A 275 17.78 13.20 -32.83
N THR A 276 18.93 13.77 -32.52
CA THR A 276 20.13 13.06 -32.06
C THR A 276 20.51 13.54 -30.65
N ALA A 277 21.53 12.98 -30.07
CA ALA A 277 22.02 13.41 -28.76
C ALA A 277 22.48 14.88 -28.70
N THR A 278 22.75 15.53 -29.85
CA THR A 278 23.31 16.88 -29.92
C THR A 278 22.52 17.84 -30.78
N SER A 279 21.62 17.36 -31.61
CA SER A 279 20.88 18.20 -32.56
C SER A 279 19.48 17.67 -32.85
N ALA A 280 18.56 18.59 -33.12
CA ALA A 280 17.25 18.27 -33.70
C ALA A 280 17.12 19.02 -35.03
N THR A 281 16.90 18.29 -36.10
CA THR A 281 16.74 18.82 -37.44
C THR A 281 15.33 18.61 -37.92
N TRP A 282 14.62 19.70 -38.20
CA TRP A 282 13.34 19.63 -38.90
C TRP A 282 13.55 19.68 -40.39
N GLN A 283 12.78 18.88 -41.12
CA GLN A 283 12.77 18.87 -42.56
C GLN A 283 11.34 18.86 -43.08
N SER A 284 11.02 19.76 -43.99
CA SER A 284 9.71 19.78 -44.65
C SER A 284 9.45 18.51 -45.46
N ALA A 285 8.17 18.16 -45.68
CA ALA A 285 7.77 16.96 -46.41
C ALA A 285 8.31 16.90 -47.86
N ASP A 286 8.56 18.05 -48.50
CA ASP A 286 9.17 18.13 -49.84
C ASP A 286 10.72 18.20 -49.79
N GLY A 287 11.31 18.18 -48.59
CA GLY A 287 12.76 18.19 -48.42
C GLY A 287 13.47 19.50 -48.71
N LYS A 288 12.75 20.59 -49.03
CA LYS A 288 13.36 21.85 -49.45
C LYS A 288 13.73 22.77 -48.28
N VAL A 289 13.04 22.66 -47.15
CA VAL A 289 13.30 23.48 -45.97
C VAL A 289 13.86 22.59 -44.89
N SER A 290 14.94 23.05 -44.26
CA SER A 290 15.58 22.35 -43.13
C SER A 290 16.00 23.35 -42.08
N GLU A 291 15.65 23.10 -40.84
CA GLU A 291 16.08 23.87 -39.65
C GLU A 291 16.81 22.95 -38.68
N ASN A 292 17.90 23.45 -38.08
CA ASN A 292 18.69 22.70 -37.09
C ASN A 292 18.74 23.43 -35.76
N LYS A 293 18.47 22.71 -34.68
CA LYS A 293 18.48 23.20 -33.29
C LYS A 293 19.41 22.35 -32.43
N ALA A 294 19.99 22.94 -31.40
CA ALA A 294 20.84 22.21 -30.46
C ALA A 294 19.97 21.43 -29.46
N VAL A 295 20.40 20.22 -29.14
CA VAL A 295 19.84 19.40 -28.04
C VAL A 295 20.72 19.62 -26.82
N ASN A 296 20.15 20.06 -25.71
CA ASN A 296 20.87 20.42 -24.50
C ASN A 296 20.81 19.32 -23.40
N ALA A 297 19.93 18.35 -23.56
CA ALA A 297 19.78 17.23 -22.63
C ALA A 297 19.39 15.97 -23.42
N PRO A 298 19.76 14.77 -22.97
CA PRO A 298 19.33 13.54 -23.63
C PRO A 298 17.80 13.39 -23.58
N VAL A 299 17.23 13.02 -24.72
CA VAL A 299 15.79 12.71 -24.79
C VAL A 299 15.52 11.39 -24.11
N LYS A 300 14.54 11.38 -23.20
CA LYS A 300 14.10 10.20 -22.44
C LYS A 300 12.61 10.00 -22.57
N LEU A 301 12.23 8.73 -22.66
CA LEU A 301 10.85 8.29 -22.53
C LEU A 301 10.77 7.39 -21.30
N GLU A 302 9.95 7.74 -20.34
CA GLU A 302 9.88 7.03 -19.06
C GLU A 302 8.42 6.67 -18.72
N ARG A 303 8.17 5.37 -18.56
CA ARG A 303 6.96 4.90 -17.88
C ARG A 303 7.20 4.93 -16.38
N ARG A 304 6.64 5.94 -15.73
CA ARG A 304 6.87 6.20 -14.31
C ARG A 304 5.90 5.41 -13.43
N VAL A 305 6.40 4.98 -12.27
CA VAL A 305 5.61 4.36 -11.20
C VAL A 305 5.81 5.19 -9.94
N PRO A 306 4.74 5.56 -9.21
CA PRO A 306 4.86 6.39 -8.02
C PRO A 306 5.63 5.66 -6.90
N ASP A 307 6.29 6.46 -6.04
CA ASP A 307 6.91 5.97 -4.81
C ASP A 307 5.82 5.77 -3.77
N LEU A 308 5.50 4.52 -3.45
CA LEU A 308 4.43 4.16 -2.54
C LEU A 308 4.99 3.46 -1.30
N ASP A 309 4.60 3.93 -0.12
CA ASP A 309 4.90 3.27 1.16
C ASP A 309 3.82 2.26 1.54
N PHE A 310 2.59 2.48 1.10
CA PHE A 310 1.43 1.66 1.41
C PHE A 310 0.66 1.34 0.14
N VAL A 311 0.42 0.06 -0.09
CA VAL A 311 -0.31 -0.42 -1.26
C VAL A 311 -1.37 -1.44 -0.86
N THR A 312 -2.44 -1.50 -1.64
CA THR A 312 -3.51 -2.48 -1.53
C THR A 312 -4.14 -2.70 -2.89
N GLU A 313 -4.80 -3.85 -3.09
CA GLU A 313 -5.54 -4.12 -4.33
C GLU A 313 -7.05 -3.99 -4.06
N GLN A 314 -7.76 -3.41 -4.99
CA GLN A 314 -9.22 -3.39 -5.04
C GLN A 314 -9.71 -3.19 -6.47
N GLY A 315 -10.60 -4.07 -6.92
CA GLY A 315 -11.27 -3.93 -8.21
C GLY A 315 -10.33 -4.03 -9.40
N ASN A 316 -9.37 -4.94 -9.35
CA ASN A 316 -8.33 -5.15 -10.36
C ASN A 316 -7.48 -3.88 -10.63
N ARG A 317 -7.25 -3.10 -9.56
CA ARG A 317 -6.33 -1.95 -9.54
C ARG A 317 -5.48 -2.01 -8.28
N VAL A 318 -4.22 -1.67 -8.41
CA VAL A 318 -3.38 -1.38 -7.26
C VAL A 318 -3.58 0.07 -6.86
N TRP A 319 -3.83 0.26 -5.59
CA TRP A 319 -3.98 1.56 -4.95
C TRP A 319 -2.84 1.80 -3.99
N GLY A 320 -2.40 3.04 -3.86
CA GLY A 320 -1.34 3.33 -2.91
C GLY A 320 -1.19 4.80 -2.57
N CYS A 321 -0.42 5.05 -1.52
CA CYS A 321 -0.05 6.38 -1.06
C CYS A 321 1.35 6.38 -0.44
N SER A 322 1.94 7.56 -0.32
CA SER A 322 3.28 7.77 0.24
C SER A 322 3.21 8.58 1.54
N ARG A 323 4.15 8.35 2.45
CA ARG A 323 4.35 9.21 3.64
C ARG A 323 4.79 10.62 3.29
N LYS A 324 5.40 10.80 2.13
CA LYS A 324 6.01 12.09 1.70
C LYS A 324 5.02 12.99 0.99
N GLU A 325 3.97 12.43 0.42
CA GLU A 325 3.01 13.13 -0.43
C GLU A 325 1.59 12.97 0.12
N ASN A 326 0.76 14.01 -0.04
CA ASN A 326 -0.66 13.95 0.29
C ASN A 326 -1.51 13.46 -0.88
N SER A 327 -0.97 12.55 -1.69
CA SER A 327 -1.62 12.03 -2.89
C SER A 327 -1.89 10.54 -2.78
N ILE A 328 -3.03 10.14 -3.32
CA ILE A 328 -3.47 8.77 -3.47
C ILE A 328 -3.43 8.45 -4.96
N TYR A 329 -2.88 7.31 -5.32
CA TYR A 329 -2.74 6.85 -6.69
C TYR A 329 -3.43 5.51 -6.90
N ALA A 330 -3.93 5.30 -8.12
CA ALA A 330 -4.32 3.98 -8.61
C ALA A 330 -3.78 3.73 -10.01
N CYS A 331 -3.30 2.52 -10.27
CA CYS A 331 -2.89 2.13 -11.60
C CYS A 331 -4.09 2.03 -12.57
N ALA A 332 -3.83 1.92 -13.85
CA ALA A 332 -4.83 1.59 -14.85
C ALA A 332 -5.49 0.23 -14.55
N LEU A 333 -6.72 0.05 -14.99
CA LEU A 333 -7.47 -1.20 -14.76
C LEU A 333 -6.76 -2.38 -15.40
N GLY A 334 -6.38 -3.36 -14.58
CA GLY A 334 -5.69 -4.56 -15.03
C GLY A 334 -4.20 -4.35 -15.38
N ASP A 335 -3.67 -3.14 -15.29
CA ASP A 335 -2.28 -2.84 -15.66
C ASP A 335 -1.51 -2.12 -14.54
N PRO A 336 -0.74 -2.85 -13.73
CA PRO A 336 0.02 -2.29 -12.63
C PRO A 336 1.27 -1.49 -13.07
N THR A 337 1.58 -1.46 -14.35
CA THR A 337 2.69 -0.68 -14.90
C THR A 337 2.29 0.74 -15.27
N ASN A 338 0.99 1.00 -15.47
CA ASN A 338 0.49 2.28 -15.97
C ASN A 338 -0.24 3.08 -14.87
N TRP A 339 0.35 4.21 -14.46
CA TRP A 339 -0.09 5.02 -13.31
C TRP A 339 -0.51 6.45 -13.67
N TYR A 340 -0.29 6.87 -14.92
CA TYR A 340 -0.48 8.26 -15.34
C TYR A 340 -1.35 8.39 -16.60
N SER A 341 -2.21 7.40 -16.87
CA SER A 341 -3.16 7.45 -17.99
C SER A 341 -4.43 8.21 -17.58
N TYR A 342 -4.70 9.34 -18.21
CA TYR A 342 -5.82 10.23 -17.90
C TYR A 342 -6.58 10.63 -19.17
N ARG A 343 -6.97 9.65 -19.97
CA ARG A 343 -7.66 9.85 -21.27
C ARG A 343 -9.16 10.08 -21.15
N GLY A 344 -9.74 9.97 -19.95
CA GLY A 344 -11.16 10.10 -19.69
C GLY A 344 -11.98 8.81 -19.89
N ILE A 345 -11.30 7.65 -19.94
CA ILE A 345 -11.97 6.34 -20.10
C ILE A 345 -12.01 5.55 -18.80
N ALA A 346 -12.83 4.51 -18.76
CA ALA A 346 -13.05 3.73 -17.54
C ALA A 346 -11.82 2.96 -17.03
N SER A 347 -10.90 2.62 -17.93
CA SER A 347 -9.66 1.90 -17.61
C SER A 347 -8.52 2.80 -17.15
N ASP A 348 -8.65 4.11 -17.21
CA ASP A 348 -7.60 5.06 -16.84
C ASP A 348 -7.12 4.90 -15.40
N SER A 349 -5.90 5.39 -15.16
CA SER A 349 -5.33 5.60 -13.85
C SER A 349 -6.13 6.63 -13.05
N TYR A 350 -5.88 6.71 -11.75
CA TYR A 350 -6.50 7.72 -10.90
C TYR A 350 -5.47 8.32 -9.95
N ALA A 351 -5.56 9.62 -9.74
CA ALA A 351 -4.80 10.32 -8.72
C ALA A 351 -5.65 11.40 -8.08
N VAL A 352 -5.51 11.57 -6.77
CA VAL A 352 -6.19 12.62 -6.01
C VAL A 352 -5.33 13.06 -4.83
N SER A 353 -5.24 14.37 -4.63
CA SER A 353 -4.60 14.94 -3.44
C SER A 353 -5.61 15.16 -2.32
N VAL A 354 -5.21 14.88 -1.08
CA VAL A 354 -6.04 15.06 0.11
C VAL A 354 -5.56 16.25 0.93
N GLY A 355 -6.50 17.03 1.46
CA GLY A 355 -6.21 18.23 2.24
C GLY A 355 -6.10 17.98 3.76
N SER A 356 -6.09 16.74 4.23
CA SER A 356 -5.98 16.42 5.65
C SER A 356 -4.54 16.53 6.15
N ASP A 357 -4.38 16.94 7.41
CA ASP A 357 -3.06 17.05 8.05
C ASP A 357 -2.43 15.67 8.34
N GLY A 358 -1.11 15.67 8.45
CA GLY A 358 -0.30 14.49 8.79
C GLY A 358 0.02 13.60 7.60
N ALA A 359 1.03 12.74 7.77
CA ALA A 359 1.44 11.75 6.79
C ALA A 359 0.46 10.57 6.73
N PHE A 360 0.39 9.88 5.60
CA PHE A 360 -0.27 8.58 5.52
C PHE A 360 0.45 7.57 6.40
N THR A 361 -0.32 6.67 7.01
CA THR A 361 0.16 5.64 7.94
C THR A 361 -0.26 4.23 7.55
N GLY A 362 -1.06 4.07 6.50
CA GLY A 362 -1.49 2.76 6.01
C GLY A 362 -2.49 2.84 4.88
N ALA A 363 -2.67 1.73 4.18
CA ALA A 363 -3.73 1.52 3.21
C ALA A 363 -4.26 0.09 3.31
N ALA A 364 -5.55 -0.11 3.11
CA ALA A 364 -6.19 -1.42 3.10
C ALA A 364 -7.48 -1.42 2.28
N SER A 365 -7.84 -2.57 1.76
CA SER A 365 -9.14 -2.83 1.12
C SER A 365 -10.04 -3.59 2.07
N CYS A 366 -11.25 -3.13 2.27
CA CYS A 366 -12.23 -3.81 3.11
C CYS A 366 -13.65 -3.45 2.66
N LEU A 367 -14.57 -4.44 2.62
CA LEU A 367 -15.98 -4.24 2.25
C LEU A 367 -16.18 -3.51 0.90
N GLY A 368 -15.29 -3.72 -0.06
CA GLY A 368 -15.35 -3.05 -1.37
C GLY A 368 -14.88 -1.59 -1.36
N TYR A 369 -14.43 -1.09 -0.24
CA TYR A 369 -13.81 0.24 -0.11
C TYR A 369 -12.30 0.14 -0.14
N VAL A 370 -11.66 1.20 -0.63
CA VAL A 370 -10.23 1.44 -0.42
C VAL A 370 -10.07 2.47 0.70
N LEU A 371 -9.32 2.12 1.71
CA LEU A 371 -9.11 2.93 2.91
C LEU A 371 -7.67 3.40 2.97
N PHE A 372 -7.48 4.70 3.17
CA PHE A 372 -6.18 5.31 3.40
C PHE A 372 -6.17 5.97 4.77
N PHE A 373 -5.19 5.63 5.56
CA PHE A 373 -5.11 6.01 6.95
C PHE A 373 -4.07 7.10 7.18
N LYS A 374 -4.44 8.05 8.05
CA LYS A 374 -3.54 8.89 8.83
C LYS A 374 -3.86 8.66 10.30
N GLU A 375 -3.01 9.06 11.24
CA GLU A 375 -3.26 8.78 12.67
C GLU A 375 -4.62 9.28 13.19
N HIS A 376 -5.12 10.37 12.62
CA HIS A 376 -6.35 11.04 13.08
C HIS A 376 -7.43 11.20 11.99
N CYS A 377 -7.28 10.49 10.87
CA CYS A 377 -8.23 10.57 9.77
C CYS A 377 -8.22 9.26 8.97
N ILE A 378 -9.39 8.87 8.48
CA ILE A 378 -9.55 7.79 7.50
C ILE A 378 -10.19 8.38 6.26
N HIS A 379 -9.55 8.18 5.12
CA HIS A 379 -10.09 8.45 3.80
C HIS A 379 -10.67 7.16 3.23
N LYS A 380 -11.96 7.16 2.97
CA LYS A 380 -12.69 6.04 2.37
C LYS A 380 -13.04 6.38 0.93
N LEU A 381 -12.53 5.59 0.00
CA LEU A 381 -12.76 5.74 -1.42
C LEU A 381 -13.62 4.59 -1.95
N TYR A 382 -14.57 4.89 -2.82
CA TYR A 382 -15.46 3.94 -3.46
C TYR A 382 -15.88 4.43 -4.85
N GLY A 383 -16.34 3.53 -5.69
CA GLY A 383 -16.69 3.76 -7.07
C GLY A 383 -16.19 2.61 -7.94
N THR A 384 -16.46 2.65 -9.24
CA THR A 384 -16.11 1.59 -10.18
C THR A 384 -15.11 2.02 -11.25
N LYS A 385 -15.03 3.32 -11.52
CA LYS A 385 -14.17 3.91 -12.55
C LYS A 385 -13.75 5.33 -12.14
N PRO A 386 -12.69 5.90 -12.73
CA PRO A 386 -12.17 7.22 -12.35
C PRO A 386 -13.21 8.35 -12.33
N SER A 387 -14.18 8.33 -13.23
CA SER A 387 -15.22 9.37 -13.33
C SER A 387 -16.31 9.29 -12.24
N ASP A 388 -16.43 8.17 -11.52
CA ASP A 388 -17.41 7.98 -10.44
C ASP A 388 -16.79 7.73 -9.06
N TYR A 389 -15.46 7.77 -8.95
CA TYR A 389 -14.82 7.64 -7.65
C TYR A 389 -15.20 8.79 -6.72
N GLN A 390 -15.63 8.41 -5.54
CA GLN A 390 -16.00 9.33 -4.47
C GLN A 390 -15.13 9.04 -3.24
N MET A 391 -14.65 10.10 -2.63
CA MET A 391 -13.85 10.00 -1.41
C MET A 391 -14.55 10.73 -0.27
N SER A 392 -14.73 10.03 0.84
CA SER A 392 -15.16 10.61 2.10
C SER A 392 -14.03 10.57 3.11
N SER A 393 -13.82 11.67 3.82
CA SER A 393 -12.78 11.80 4.85
C SER A 393 -13.45 11.95 6.21
N VAL A 394 -13.07 11.11 7.16
CA VAL A 394 -13.65 11.10 8.50
C VAL A 394 -12.54 11.29 9.53
N ARG A 395 -12.70 12.31 10.39
CA ARG A 395 -11.78 12.53 11.51
C ARG A 395 -12.09 11.52 12.62
N CYS A 396 -11.23 10.54 12.74
CA CYS A 396 -11.33 9.47 13.74
C CYS A 396 -9.93 8.85 13.95
N ARG A 397 -9.80 7.86 14.84
CA ARG A 397 -8.54 7.17 15.07
C ARG A 397 -8.21 6.25 13.90
N GLY A 398 -7.18 6.59 13.16
CA GLY A 398 -6.62 5.75 12.12
C GLY A 398 -5.43 4.92 12.62
N VAL A 399 -4.59 4.43 11.72
CA VAL A 399 -3.44 3.59 12.03
C VAL A 399 -2.32 4.43 12.65
N ALA A 400 -1.68 3.93 13.69
CA ALA A 400 -0.52 4.58 14.30
C ALA A 400 0.68 4.59 13.33
N ALA A 401 1.60 5.58 13.46
CA ALA A 401 2.67 5.84 12.51
C ALA A 401 3.53 4.61 12.14
N ASN A 402 3.80 3.72 13.10
CA ASN A 402 4.63 2.54 12.91
C ASN A 402 3.83 1.22 12.87
N ALA A 403 2.53 1.29 12.61
CA ALA A 403 1.62 0.16 12.71
C ALA A 403 0.93 -0.23 11.41
N ALA A 404 1.43 0.20 10.24
CA ALA A 404 0.83 -0.15 8.94
C ALA A 404 0.66 -1.66 8.75
N LYS A 405 1.63 -2.46 9.20
CA LYS A 405 1.58 -3.93 9.12
C LYS A 405 0.64 -4.59 10.14
N SER A 406 0.01 -3.81 11.03
CA SER A 406 -1.04 -4.32 11.91
C SER A 406 -2.40 -4.47 11.23
N LEU A 407 -2.59 -3.87 10.05
CA LEU A 407 -3.83 -3.95 9.27
C LEU A 407 -4.15 -5.40 8.90
N CYS A 408 -5.31 -5.89 9.31
CA CYS A 408 -5.73 -7.26 9.05
C CYS A 408 -7.27 -7.34 8.93
N VAL A 409 -7.77 -7.94 7.86
CA VAL A 409 -9.21 -8.12 7.64
C VAL A 409 -9.63 -9.51 8.09
N ILE A 410 -10.60 -9.60 8.99
CA ILE A 410 -11.16 -10.87 9.50
C ILE A 410 -12.68 -10.77 9.44
N ALA A 411 -13.33 -11.69 8.73
CA ALA A 411 -14.78 -11.72 8.60
C ALA A 411 -15.37 -10.31 8.30
N GLU A 412 -14.87 -9.67 7.24
CA GLU A 412 -15.30 -8.33 6.78
C GLU A 412 -15.05 -7.17 7.77
N THR A 413 -14.33 -7.40 8.85
CA THR A 413 -13.93 -6.36 9.80
C THR A 413 -12.42 -6.14 9.73
N LEU A 414 -12.01 -4.88 9.60
CA LEU A 414 -10.61 -4.49 9.57
C LEU A 414 -10.12 -4.14 10.96
N TYR A 415 -9.13 -4.88 11.45
CA TYR A 415 -8.45 -4.66 12.73
C TYR A 415 -7.12 -3.97 12.52
N TYR A 416 -6.75 -3.05 13.41
CA TYR A 416 -5.48 -2.33 13.35
C TYR A 416 -5.11 -1.68 14.67
N LEU A 417 -3.83 -1.39 14.86
CA LEU A 417 -3.35 -0.60 15.99
C LEU A 417 -3.43 0.90 15.68
N SER A 418 -4.11 1.64 16.52
CA SER A 418 -4.21 3.10 16.51
C SER A 418 -3.38 3.73 17.64
N PRO A 419 -3.20 5.06 17.65
CA PRO A 419 -2.58 5.75 18.80
C PRO A 419 -3.30 5.54 20.14
N ASP A 420 -4.55 5.12 20.14
CA ASP A 420 -5.36 4.89 21.35
C ASP A 420 -5.61 3.42 21.67
N GLY A 421 -4.97 2.49 20.97
CA GLY A 421 -5.15 1.05 21.11
C GLY A 421 -5.69 0.38 19.86
N VAL A 422 -6.14 -0.86 19.98
CA VAL A 422 -6.61 -1.66 18.83
C VAL A 422 -8.04 -1.29 18.48
N MET A 423 -8.26 -1.02 17.21
CA MET A 423 -9.54 -0.65 16.62
C MET A 423 -10.07 -1.74 15.69
N ALA A 424 -11.38 -1.82 15.58
CA ALA A 424 -12.13 -2.60 14.60
C ALA A 424 -12.99 -1.66 13.75
N TRP A 425 -12.89 -1.77 12.43
CA TRP A 425 -13.68 -0.99 11.48
C TRP A 425 -14.53 -1.94 10.61
N SER A 426 -15.83 -1.70 10.57
CA SER A 426 -16.81 -2.50 9.82
C SER A 426 -17.71 -1.66 8.92
N GLY A 427 -17.14 -0.68 8.23
CA GLY A 427 -17.83 0.14 7.21
C GLY A 427 -18.17 1.57 7.62
N SER A 428 -18.21 1.91 8.91
CA SER A 428 -18.54 3.24 9.43
C SER A 428 -17.39 3.83 10.25
N LEU A 429 -17.60 4.08 11.53
CA LEU A 429 -16.57 4.55 12.45
C LEU A 429 -15.87 3.37 13.13
N PRO A 430 -14.56 3.47 13.39
CA PRO A 430 -13.86 2.44 14.13
C PRO A 430 -14.30 2.41 15.60
N SER A 431 -14.38 1.22 16.17
CA SER A 431 -14.62 0.98 17.59
C SER A 431 -13.37 0.40 18.27
N LYS A 432 -13.10 0.80 19.50
CA LYS A 432 -11.98 0.27 20.27
C LYS A 432 -12.32 -1.12 20.81
N VAL A 433 -11.51 -2.13 20.48
CA VAL A 433 -11.66 -3.52 20.97
C VAL A 433 -10.67 -3.89 22.07
N SER A 434 -9.68 -3.03 22.33
CA SER A 434 -8.68 -3.24 23.38
C SER A 434 -9.02 -2.55 24.71
N GLY A 435 -10.30 -2.43 25.03
CA GLY A 435 -10.73 -1.78 26.28
C GLY A 435 -10.25 -2.48 27.55
N ALA A 436 -10.01 -3.78 27.48
CA ALA A 436 -9.49 -4.60 28.56
C ALA A 436 -7.95 -4.53 28.72
N LEU A 437 -7.23 -3.91 27.77
CA LEU A 437 -5.77 -3.84 27.80
C LEU A 437 -5.29 -2.44 28.18
N ASP A 438 -4.12 -2.38 28.80
CA ASP A 438 -3.45 -1.11 29.12
C ASP A 438 -3.00 -0.41 27.84
N THR A 439 -3.64 0.72 27.53
CA THR A 439 -3.35 1.52 26.33
C THR A 439 -1.89 2.00 26.29
N GLY A 440 -1.28 2.32 27.42
CA GLY A 440 0.12 2.73 27.49
C GLY A 440 1.07 1.62 27.04
N LYS A 441 0.74 0.36 27.36
CA LYS A 441 1.49 -0.80 26.88
C LYS A 441 1.27 -1.12 25.41
N LEU A 442 0.16 -0.70 24.82
CA LEU A 442 -0.16 -0.93 23.39
C LEU A 442 0.52 0.10 22.48
N THR A 443 0.60 1.35 22.91
CA THR A 443 0.95 2.48 22.03
C THR A 443 2.43 2.86 22.05
N ALA A 444 3.16 2.50 23.10
CA ALA A 444 4.61 2.74 23.20
C ALA A 444 5.41 1.65 22.45
N VAL A 445 5.22 1.58 21.12
CA VAL A 445 5.82 0.54 20.27
C VAL A 445 6.60 1.15 19.11
N ASP A 446 7.70 0.49 18.72
CA ASP A 446 8.51 0.86 17.58
C ASP A 446 7.90 0.33 16.26
N ARG A 447 7.22 -0.80 16.33
CA ARG A 447 6.61 -1.49 15.20
C ARG A 447 5.47 -2.39 15.68
N ALA A 448 4.41 -2.48 14.88
CA ALA A 448 3.34 -3.45 15.07
C ALA A 448 3.12 -4.26 13.80
N VAL A 449 2.94 -5.59 13.97
CA VAL A 449 2.68 -6.53 12.88
C VAL A 449 1.46 -7.36 13.22
N GLY A 450 0.53 -7.48 12.28
CA GLY A 450 -0.70 -8.25 12.44
C GLY A 450 -0.78 -9.45 11.50
N GLY A 451 -1.56 -10.42 11.92
CA GLY A 451 -1.89 -11.60 11.12
C GLY A 451 -3.19 -12.23 11.55
N GLN A 452 -3.68 -13.16 10.77
CA GLN A 452 -4.94 -13.87 10.99
C GLN A 452 -4.73 -15.37 11.00
N LEU A 453 -5.37 -16.05 11.94
CA LEU A 453 -5.63 -17.49 11.87
C LEU A 453 -7.04 -17.77 12.37
N ASP A 454 -7.88 -18.33 11.50
CA ASP A 454 -9.30 -18.50 11.74
C ASP A 454 -9.98 -17.16 12.13
N ALA A 455 -10.80 -17.13 13.18
CA ALA A 455 -11.41 -15.90 13.71
C ALA A 455 -10.53 -15.16 14.73
N ARG A 456 -9.21 -15.24 14.62
CA ARG A 456 -8.28 -14.63 15.58
C ARG A 456 -7.37 -13.64 14.90
N TYR A 457 -7.27 -12.47 15.51
CA TYR A 457 -6.32 -11.41 15.17
C TYR A 457 -5.08 -11.55 16.05
N TYR A 458 -3.95 -11.81 15.43
CA TYR A 458 -2.63 -11.84 16.06
C TYR A 458 -1.99 -10.47 15.87
N LEU A 459 -1.48 -9.89 16.96
CA LEU A 459 -0.83 -8.58 16.95
C LEU A 459 0.47 -8.65 17.73
N TYR A 460 1.60 -8.59 17.04
CA TYR A 460 2.90 -8.47 17.65
C TYR A 460 3.30 -7.01 17.77
N LEU A 461 3.64 -6.62 19.01
CA LEU A 461 4.08 -5.29 19.39
C LEU A 461 5.57 -5.34 19.69
N HIS A 462 6.39 -4.80 18.78
CA HIS A 462 7.84 -4.72 19.00
C HIS A 462 8.18 -3.50 19.85
N ARG A 463 9.04 -3.71 20.85
CA ARG A 463 9.55 -2.67 21.75
C ARG A 463 11.07 -2.78 21.86
N LYS A 464 11.77 -1.64 21.94
CA LYS A 464 13.22 -1.57 22.20
C LYS A 464 13.56 -1.69 23.70
N THR A 465 12.66 -2.17 24.51
CA THR A 465 12.86 -2.39 25.94
C THR A 465 13.45 -3.78 26.21
N GLU A 466 14.05 -3.97 27.38
CA GLU A 466 14.64 -5.26 27.82
C GLU A 466 13.62 -6.41 27.83
N ASP A 467 12.34 -6.11 28.00
CA ASP A 467 11.26 -7.11 28.03
C ASP A 467 10.89 -7.65 26.63
N GLY A 468 11.49 -7.12 25.57
CA GLY A 468 11.20 -7.53 24.20
C GLY A 468 9.81 -7.12 23.71
N GLY A 469 9.26 -7.88 22.74
CA GLY A 469 7.91 -7.64 22.19
C GLY A 469 6.83 -8.46 22.87
N ARG A 470 5.57 -8.09 22.64
CA ARG A 470 4.38 -8.83 23.09
C ARG A 470 3.61 -9.35 21.89
N LEU A 471 3.19 -10.60 21.91
CA LEU A 471 2.24 -11.16 20.96
C LEU A 471 0.87 -11.30 21.62
N LEU A 472 -0.04 -10.46 21.21
CA LEU A 472 -1.43 -10.46 21.65
C LEU A 472 -2.30 -11.17 20.64
N VAL A 473 -3.28 -11.93 21.11
CA VAL A 473 -4.26 -12.64 20.28
C VAL A 473 -5.65 -12.23 20.70
N TYR A 474 -6.43 -11.70 19.77
CA TYR A 474 -7.82 -11.33 19.97
C TYR A 474 -8.74 -12.34 19.29
N ASP A 475 -9.55 -13.03 20.07
CA ASP A 475 -10.62 -13.88 19.55
C ASP A 475 -11.80 -13.00 19.16
N THR A 476 -12.05 -12.83 17.85
CA THR A 476 -13.04 -11.88 17.35
C THR A 476 -14.48 -12.32 17.57
N GLU A 477 -14.72 -13.62 17.73
CA GLU A 477 -16.06 -14.17 18.01
C GLU A 477 -16.44 -14.00 19.48
N ARG A 478 -15.48 -14.08 20.37
CA ARG A 478 -15.69 -14.04 21.82
C ARG A 478 -15.35 -12.71 22.47
N GLY A 479 -14.62 -11.87 21.75
CA GLY A 479 -14.20 -10.56 22.26
C GLY A 479 -13.15 -10.63 23.37
N VAL A 480 -12.34 -11.69 23.41
CA VAL A 480 -11.36 -11.92 24.49
C VAL A 480 -9.93 -11.81 24.01
N TRP A 481 -9.07 -11.24 24.87
CA TRP A 481 -7.64 -11.11 24.63
C TRP A 481 -6.84 -12.21 25.32
N GLN A 482 -5.75 -12.58 24.70
CA GLN A 482 -4.78 -13.57 25.19
C GLN A 482 -3.38 -13.08 24.86
N GLU A 483 -2.35 -13.60 25.55
CA GLU A 483 -0.95 -13.31 25.25
C GLU A 483 -0.17 -14.60 25.00
N GLU A 484 0.70 -14.58 23.99
CA GLU A 484 1.55 -15.70 23.62
C GLU A 484 3.03 -15.29 23.61
N SER A 485 3.92 -16.23 23.93
CA SER A 485 5.35 -15.95 24.18
C SER A 485 6.23 -15.82 22.95
N THR A 486 5.71 -16.05 21.75
CA THR A 486 6.54 -16.07 20.53
C THR A 486 6.63 -14.69 19.90
N ALA A 487 7.80 -14.29 19.44
CA ALA A 487 7.97 -13.11 18.64
C ALA A 487 7.34 -13.29 17.26
N GLY A 488 6.76 -12.23 16.72
CA GLY A 488 6.14 -12.20 15.38
C GLY A 488 6.60 -10.97 14.63
N THR A 489 7.89 -10.82 14.40
CA THR A 489 8.47 -9.66 13.72
C THR A 489 8.05 -9.56 12.26
N GLY A 490 7.64 -10.69 11.66
CA GLY A 490 6.96 -10.78 10.38
C GLY A 490 5.79 -11.77 10.49
N MET A 491 4.67 -11.48 9.83
CA MET A 491 3.52 -12.38 9.78
C MET A 491 2.92 -12.40 8.38
N VAL A 492 2.43 -13.56 7.96
CA VAL A 492 1.64 -13.72 6.75
C VAL A 492 0.59 -14.80 6.94
N SER A 493 -0.64 -14.47 6.56
CA SER A 493 -1.79 -15.37 6.64
C SER A 493 -2.08 -15.97 5.27
N THR A 494 -2.32 -17.28 5.22
CA THR A 494 -2.64 -18.01 3.98
C THR A 494 -4.14 -18.36 3.88
N GLY A 495 -4.94 -17.89 4.82
CA GLY A 495 -6.34 -18.29 4.98
C GLY A 495 -6.53 -19.57 5.78
N GLN A 496 -5.60 -20.51 5.72
CA GLN A 496 -5.62 -21.75 6.50
C GLN A 496 -4.53 -21.81 7.58
N GLN A 497 -3.44 -21.09 7.38
CA GLN A 497 -2.28 -21.06 8.26
C GLN A 497 -1.84 -19.62 8.51
N LEU A 498 -1.23 -19.38 9.65
CA LEU A 498 -0.48 -18.16 9.95
C LEU A 498 0.99 -18.54 10.12
N TYR A 499 1.84 -17.95 9.29
CA TYR A 499 3.28 -18.04 9.44
C TYR A 499 3.81 -16.82 10.20
N LEU A 500 4.63 -17.07 11.22
CA LEU A 500 5.29 -16.06 12.03
C LEU A 500 6.80 -16.19 11.86
N TRP A 501 7.45 -15.07 11.65
CA TRP A 501 8.92 -14.99 11.68
C TRP A 501 9.38 -14.32 12.97
N ASP A 502 10.23 -15.00 13.73
CA ASP A 502 10.73 -14.53 15.03
C ASP A 502 12.05 -13.75 14.95
N GLY A 503 12.60 -13.53 13.74
CA GLY A 503 13.91 -12.94 13.49
C GLY A 503 14.97 -13.97 13.09
N SER A 504 14.72 -15.27 13.36
CA SER A 504 15.66 -16.38 13.09
C SER A 504 15.04 -17.57 12.38
N ALA A 505 13.76 -17.80 12.57
CA ALA A 505 13.03 -18.94 12.05
C ALA A 505 11.60 -18.58 11.67
N LEU A 506 11.06 -19.33 10.73
CA LEU A 506 9.66 -19.28 10.33
C LEU A 506 8.89 -20.36 11.07
N TRP A 507 7.79 -19.98 11.71
CA TRP A 507 6.93 -20.83 12.51
C TRP A 507 5.52 -20.88 11.94
N ALA A 508 4.93 -22.06 11.86
CA ALA A 508 3.51 -22.27 11.61
C ALA A 508 2.73 -22.21 12.93
N ALA A 509 1.71 -21.36 12.99
CA ALA A 509 0.94 -21.16 14.22
C ALA A 509 0.05 -22.37 14.57
N ASP A 510 -0.41 -23.11 13.55
CA ASP A 510 -1.17 -24.35 13.73
C ASP A 510 -0.34 -25.55 13.27
N PRO A 511 0.20 -26.37 14.20
CA PRO A 511 1.05 -27.50 13.86
C PRO A 511 0.31 -28.64 13.16
N GLU A 512 -1.01 -28.73 13.29
CA GLU A 512 -1.81 -29.78 12.65
C GLU A 512 -2.01 -29.54 11.15
N ARG A 513 -1.84 -28.26 10.74
CA ARG A 513 -1.97 -27.85 9.33
C ARG A 513 -0.61 -27.75 8.62
N GLU A 514 0.45 -28.21 9.25
CA GLU A 514 1.80 -28.12 8.71
C GLU A 514 2.46 -29.51 8.67
N ALA A 515 2.94 -29.91 7.51
CA ALA A 515 3.65 -31.18 7.35
C ALA A 515 5.15 -31.02 7.64
N GLY A 516 5.69 -31.87 8.48
CA GLY A 516 7.13 -31.85 8.82
C GLY A 516 7.49 -30.74 9.84
N GLY A 517 8.79 -30.54 10.03
CA GLY A 517 9.33 -29.54 10.97
C GLY A 517 9.46 -30.04 12.42
N GLU A 518 9.89 -29.15 13.30
CA GLU A 518 10.12 -29.42 14.71
C GLU A 518 9.16 -28.57 15.55
N ASP A 519 8.55 -29.18 16.58
CA ASP A 519 7.69 -28.45 17.51
C ASP A 519 8.52 -27.59 18.48
N GLU A 520 7.94 -26.50 18.97
CA GLU A 520 8.51 -25.70 20.07
C GLU A 520 8.90 -26.63 21.23
N THR A 521 10.11 -26.45 21.77
CA THR A 521 10.66 -27.34 22.78
C THR A 521 9.94 -27.22 24.10
N GLU A 522 9.81 -26.00 24.63
CA GLU A 522 9.17 -25.74 25.93
C GLU A 522 8.26 -24.51 25.83
N LEU A 523 7.11 -24.59 26.51
CA LEU A 523 6.19 -23.48 26.67
C LEU A 523 6.03 -23.18 28.17
N LYS A 524 6.30 -21.95 28.56
CA LYS A 524 5.93 -21.44 29.86
C LYS A 524 4.45 -21.07 29.84
N PHE A 525 3.69 -21.57 30.81
CA PHE A 525 2.31 -21.19 31.02
C PHE A 525 2.20 -20.38 32.30
N GLU A 526 1.51 -19.25 32.23
CA GLU A 526 1.28 -18.37 33.36
C GLU A 526 -0.15 -17.82 33.29
N ALA A 527 -0.86 -17.90 34.40
CA ALA A 527 -2.19 -17.31 34.56
C ALA A 527 -2.26 -16.66 35.96
N VAL A 528 -2.48 -15.37 35.96
CA VAL A 528 -2.66 -14.59 37.17
C VAL A 528 -4.10 -14.11 37.19
N THR A 529 -4.88 -14.58 38.14
CA THR A 529 -6.23 -14.06 38.39
C THR A 529 -6.14 -12.61 38.82
N GLY A 530 -7.13 -11.82 38.51
CA GLY A 530 -7.29 -10.50 39.08
C GLY A 530 -7.22 -10.66 40.61
N ASP A 531 -6.54 -9.75 41.29
CA ASP A 531 -6.55 -9.75 42.74
C ASP A 531 -8.01 -9.76 43.19
N ILE A 532 -8.43 -10.85 43.84
CA ILE A 532 -9.60 -10.84 44.71
C ILE A 532 -9.19 -10.04 45.97
N GLY A 533 -8.47 -8.95 45.73
CA GLY A 533 -8.19 -7.97 46.74
C GLY A 533 -9.47 -7.20 46.89
N LEU A 534 -10.10 -7.30 48.04
CA LEU A 534 -10.69 -6.12 48.63
C LEU A 534 -9.79 -4.98 48.22
N ALA A 535 -10.30 -4.07 47.37
CA ALA A 535 -9.55 -2.86 47.01
C ALA A 535 -8.97 -2.36 48.31
N VAL A 536 -7.62 -2.36 48.40
CA VAL A 536 -6.97 -1.87 49.61
C VAL A 536 -7.54 -0.47 49.78
N PRO A 537 -8.29 -0.18 50.81
CA PRO A 537 -8.94 1.13 50.92
C PRO A 537 -7.88 2.20 50.72
N ASP A 538 -8.16 3.25 50.02
CA ASP A 538 -7.21 4.34 49.74
C ASP A 538 -6.52 4.81 51.05
N THR A 539 -7.22 4.69 52.16
CA THR A 539 -6.72 4.88 53.51
C THR A 539 -5.55 3.94 53.85
N VAL A 540 -5.67 2.66 53.55
CA VAL A 540 -4.60 1.66 53.83
C VAL A 540 -3.42 1.89 52.90
N SER A 541 -3.66 2.17 51.63
CA SER A 541 -2.60 2.52 50.66
C SER A 541 -1.84 3.78 51.08
N LEU A 542 -2.54 4.79 51.60
CA LEU A 542 -1.93 6.00 52.12
C LEU A 542 -1.07 5.71 53.35
N LEU A 543 -1.56 4.90 54.30
CA LEU A 543 -0.82 4.54 55.48
C LEU A 543 0.44 3.71 55.19
N PHE A 544 0.39 2.81 54.20
CA PHE A 544 1.58 2.11 53.72
C PHE A 544 2.62 3.08 53.13
N SER A 545 2.21 4.01 52.30
CA SER A 545 3.10 5.02 51.71
C SER A 545 3.72 5.94 52.77
N LEU A 546 2.96 6.31 53.80
CA LEU A 546 3.46 7.12 54.92
C LEU A 546 4.45 6.33 55.79
N ARG A 547 4.22 5.03 55.96
CA ARG A 547 5.15 4.15 56.70
C ARG A 547 6.46 3.93 55.94
N GLU A 548 6.40 3.77 54.63
CA GLU A 548 7.60 3.74 53.77
C GLU A 548 8.37 5.06 53.80
N ALA A 549 7.68 6.17 53.96
CA ALA A 549 8.28 7.49 54.16
C ALA A 549 8.84 7.72 55.57
N GLY A 550 8.77 6.71 56.48
CA GLY A 550 9.35 6.71 57.81
C GLY A 550 8.43 7.23 58.91
N MET A 551 7.13 7.34 58.68
CA MET A 551 6.15 7.67 59.73
C MET A 551 5.71 6.41 60.46
N ASP A 552 5.57 6.51 61.79
CA ASP A 552 5.09 5.39 62.63
C ASP A 552 3.54 5.39 62.64
N VAL A 553 2.95 4.90 61.58
CA VAL A 553 1.49 4.79 61.40
C VAL A 553 1.07 3.31 61.32
N PRO A 554 -0.05 2.94 61.96
CA PRO A 554 -0.63 1.61 61.80
C PRO A 554 -1.19 1.48 60.38
N VAL A 555 -1.08 0.30 59.76
CA VAL A 555 -1.53 0.03 58.39
C VAL A 555 -2.87 -0.72 58.31
N ASP A 556 -3.59 -0.77 59.43
CA ASP A 556 -4.84 -1.51 59.60
C ASP A 556 -6.10 -0.61 59.72
N ALA A 557 -5.95 0.71 59.50
CA ALA A 557 -7.09 1.62 59.50
C ALA A 557 -7.89 1.50 58.16
N ILE A 558 -9.14 1.14 58.26
CA ILE A 558 -10.01 0.83 57.12
C ILE A 558 -10.88 2.03 56.77
N THR A 559 -11.22 2.88 57.71
CA THR A 559 -12.04 4.08 57.48
C THR A 559 -11.21 5.35 57.35
N VAL A 560 -11.80 6.39 56.73
CA VAL A 560 -11.14 7.71 56.59
C VAL A 560 -10.88 8.34 57.95
N GLU A 561 -11.80 8.17 58.92
CA GLU A 561 -11.68 8.66 60.30
C GLU A 561 -10.52 7.96 61.03
N GLU A 562 -10.43 6.63 60.94
CA GLU A 562 -9.34 5.87 61.57
C GLU A 562 -7.98 6.25 60.95
N CYS A 563 -7.92 6.47 59.65
CA CYS A 563 -6.73 6.91 58.95
C CYS A 563 -6.31 8.33 59.38
N ALA A 564 -7.24 9.25 59.44
CA ALA A 564 -7.00 10.61 59.91
C ALA A 564 -6.50 10.65 61.38
N ASP A 565 -7.10 9.84 62.25
CA ASP A 565 -6.68 9.72 63.64
C ASP A 565 -5.27 9.10 63.79
N ALA A 566 -4.96 8.12 62.94
CA ALA A 566 -3.64 7.49 62.90
C ALA A 566 -2.54 8.47 62.47
N ILE A 567 -2.83 9.30 61.44
CA ILE A 567 -1.91 10.34 60.97
C ILE A 567 -1.77 11.46 62.02
N ALA A 568 -2.88 11.93 62.60
CA ALA A 568 -2.87 13.00 63.59
C ALA A 568 -2.02 12.72 64.80
N LYS A 569 -1.95 11.46 65.25
CA LYS A 569 -1.10 11.01 66.38
C LYS A 569 0.40 11.18 66.14
N ASN A 570 0.85 11.28 64.89
CA ASN A 570 2.24 11.52 64.56
C ASN A 570 2.63 13.01 64.58
N PHE A 571 1.65 13.92 64.72
CA PHE A 571 1.86 15.37 64.76
C PHE A 571 1.57 15.97 66.15
N THR A 572 1.18 15.16 67.12
CA THR A 572 1.04 15.54 68.54
C THR A 572 2.20 15.01 69.32
#